data_8390aa09dfbbd72ce1a478cf59378c8b
#
_entry.id   8390aa09dfbbd72ce1a478cf59378c8b
#
_cell.length_a   1.000
_cell.length_b   1.000
_cell.length_c   1.000
_cell.angle_alpha   90.00
_cell.angle_beta   90.00
_cell.angle_gamma   90.00
#
_symmetry.space_group_name_H-M   'P 1'
#
loop_
_entity.id
_entity.type
_entity.pdbx_description
1 polymer ?
#
loop_
_entity_poly.entity_id
_entity_poly.type
_entity_poly.pdbx_seq_one_letter_code
_entity_poly.pdbx_strand_id
1 'polypeptide(L)'
;MLENCGSRKLPYLRLDQTEVVPKTIKPGASIRYRLSYTACISQQSPYIPGRLVTKILFKGKAEDIRSDDNYSIETGKWVVDTHIAVPKDANTGAYVLEATLSTKERRLQDYVSFNVER
;
A
#
# COMPACT_ATOMS: atom_id res chain seq x y z
N MET A 1 -5.65 19.74 -11.60
CA MET A 1 -6.50 18.95 -12.48
C MET A 1 -6.24 17.48 -12.29
N LEU A 2 -7.27 16.72 -12.23
CA LEU A 2 -7.18 15.30 -11.99
C LEU A 2 -6.99 14.54 -13.29
N GLU A 3 -6.47 13.33 -13.17
CA GLU A 3 -6.10 12.45 -14.25
C GLU A 3 -7.25 12.13 -15.20
N ASN A 4 -7.50 12.96 -16.21
CA ASN A 4 -8.48 12.64 -17.26
C ASN A 4 -9.71 11.84 -16.81
N CYS A 5 -10.26 12.16 -15.66
CA CYS A 5 -11.38 11.39 -15.13
C CYS A 5 -12.57 11.36 -16.07
N GLY A 6 -12.76 12.41 -16.86
CA GLY A 6 -13.87 12.48 -17.80
C GLY A 6 -13.80 11.47 -18.95
N SER A 7 -12.61 10.93 -19.24
CA SER A 7 -12.44 9.97 -20.33
C SER A 7 -12.37 8.53 -19.82
N ARG A 8 -12.61 8.32 -18.53
CA ARG A 8 -12.49 6.99 -17.92
C ARG A 8 -13.83 6.47 -17.44
N LYS A 9 -13.96 5.16 -17.47
CA LYS A 9 -15.11 4.50 -16.89
C LYS A 9 -14.99 4.59 -15.36
N LEU A 10 -15.96 5.16 -14.72
CA LEU A 10 -15.93 5.38 -13.27
C LEU A 10 -16.63 4.23 -12.52
N PRO A 11 -16.20 3.92 -11.30
CA PRO A 11 -14.99 4.43 -10.67
C PRO A 11 -13.73 3.83 -11.28
N TYR A 12 -12.68 4.64 -11.38
CA TYR A 12 -11.38 4.23 -11.89
C TYR A 12 -10.38 4.25 -10.75
N LEU A 13 -9.57 3.20 -10.65
CA LEU A 13 -8.59 3.09 -9.59
C LEU A 13 -7.33 2.40 -10.13
N ARG A 14 -6.18 2.96 -9.84
CA ARG A 14 -4.89 2.44 -10.31
C ARG A 14 -3.83 2.62 -9.23
N LEU A 15 -3.05 1.56 -8.97
CA LEU A 15 -1.84 1.69 -8.17
C LEU A 15 -0.72 2.19 -9.07
N ASP A 16 -0.10 3.28 -8.67
CA ASP A 16 0.96 3.89 -9.46
C ASP A 16 2.34 3.39 -9.06
N GLN A 17 2.59 3.30 -7.75
CA GLN A 17 3.90 2.91 -7.25
C GLN A 17 3.80 2.44 -5.81
N THR A 18 4.61 1.43 -5.49
CA THR A 18 4.81 0.97 -4.12
C THR A 18 6.30 0.96 -3.87
N GLU A 19 6.72 1.53 -2.75
CA GLU A 19 8.13 1.77 -2.48
C GLU A 19 8.45 1.54 -1.01
N VAL A 20 9.62 0.97 -0.76
CA VAL A 20 10.16 0.82 0.61
C VAL A 20 11.56 1.42 0.64
N VAL A 21 11.84 2.24 1.65
CA VAL A 21 13.15 2.86 1.83
C VAL A 21 13.54 2.75 3.30
N PRO A 22 14.74 2.34 3.61
CA PRO A 22 15.75 1.74 2.74
C PRO A 22 15.36 0.30 2.37
N LYS A 23 16.01 -0.25 1.37
CA LYS A 23 15.73 -1.63 0.94
C LYS A 23 16.48 -2.68 1.75
N THR A 24 17.45 -2.26 2.53
CA THR A 24 18.19 -3.13 3.43
C THR A 24 18.30 -2.44 4.77
N ILE A 25 17.91 -3.14 5.83
CA ILE A 25 17.91 -2.59 7.18
C ILE A 25 18.43 -3.63 8.19
N LYS A 26 18.76 -3.15 9.36
CA LYS A 26 19.13 -4.00 10.50
C LYS A 26 17.90 -4.27 11.37
N PRO A 27 17.87 -5.40 12.09
CA PRO A 27 16.79 -5.64 13.06
C PRO A 27 16.70 -4.48 14.04
N GLY A 28 15.48 -4.06 14.35
CA GLY A 28 15.24 -2.93 15.24
C GLY A 28 15.11 -1.59 14.53
N ALA A 29 15.49 -1.52 13.26
CA ALA A 29 15.33 -0.29 12.47
C ALA A 29 13.94 -0.21 11.87
N SER A 30 13.62 0.92 11.25
CA SER A 30 12.33 1.14 10.62
C SER A 30 12.50 1.28 9.12
N ILE A 31 11.49 0.81 8.38
CA ILE A 31 11.36 1.07 6.96
C ILE A 31 10.27 2.12 6.76
N ARG A 32 10.41 2.87 5.68
CA ARG A 32 9.38 3.79 5.23
C ARG A 32 8.71 3.17 4.00
N TYR A 33 7.41 3.00 4.09
CA TYR A 33 6.61 2.43 3.03
C TYR A 33 5.76 3.53 2.41
N ARG A 34 5.77 3.61 1.09
CA ARG A 34 5.02 4.62 0.37
C ARG A 34 4.23 3.97 -0.77
N LEU A 35 2.92 4.18 -0.75
CA LEU A 35 2.02 3.71 -1.78
C LEU A 35 1.40 4.91 -2.47
N SER A 36 1.50 4.95 -3.80
CA SER A 36 0.88 6.01 -4.61
C SER A 36 -0.22 5.41 -5.45
N TYR A 37 -1.37 6.07 -5.51
CA TYR A 37 -2.47 5.62 -6.34
C TYR A 37 -3.22 6.79 -6.94
N THR A 38 -3.96 6.50 -8.02
CA THR A 38 -4.80 7.47 -8.71
C THR A 38 -6.23 6.94 -8.71
N ALA A 39 -7.18 7.80 -8.38
CA ALA A 39 -8.58 7.42 -8.35
C ALA A 39 -9.45 8.48 -9.04
N CYS A 40 -10.45 8.01 -9.78
CA CYS A 40 -11.49 8.86 -10.34
C CYS A 40 -12.81 8.29 -9.87
N ILE A 41 -13.48 9.03 -8.99
CA ILE A 41 -14.73 8.62 -8.37
C ILE A 41 -15.85 9.45 -8.98
N SER A 42 -17.09 8.96 -8.88
CA SER A 42 -18.25 9.64 -9.38
C SER A 42 -18.38 11.05 -8.79
N GLN A 43 -18.82 12.02 -9.61
CA GLN A 43 -19.06 13.38 -9.14
C GLN A 43 -20.16 13.44 -8.09
N GLN A 44 -21.07 12.49 -8.11
CA GLN A 44 -22.18 12.43 -7.16
C GLN A 44 -21.73 11.91 -5.80
N SER A 45 -20.65 11.15 -5.78
CA SER A 45 -20.05 10.64 -4.55
C SER A 45 -18.56 10.94 -4.60
N PRO A 46 -18.08 11.95 -3.87
CA PRO A 46 -16.68 12.34 -3.96
C PRO A 46 -15.71 11.30 -3.42
N TYR A 47 -16.21 10.31 -2.72
CA TYR A 47 -15.38 9.22 -2.22
C TYR A 47 -16.17 7.92 -2.21
N ILE A 48 -15.45 6.80 -2.15
CA ILE A 48 -16.06 5.49 -1.93
C ILE A 48 -15.36 4.81 -0.77
N PRO A 49 -16.08 4.00 0.00
CA PRO A 49 -15.45 3.24 1.06
C PRO A 49 -14.55 2.16 0.47
N GLY A 50 -13.42 1.98 1.09
CA GLY A 50 -12.45 0.99 0.67
C GLY A 50 -11.75 0.38 1.86
N ARG A 51 -10.76 -0.44 1.54
CA ARG A 51 -9.96 -1.13 2.52
C ARG A 51 -8.52 -1.13 2.06
N LEU A 52 -7.63 -0.75 2.95
CA LEU A 52 -6.20 -0.79 2.68
C LEU A 52 -5.55 -1.78 3.63
N VAL A 53 -4.97 -2.84 3.08
CA VAL A 53 -4.30 -3.87 3.87
C VAL A 53 -2.83 -3.91 3.48
N THR A 54 -1.97 -3.89 4.49
CA THR A 54 -0.53 -4.01 4.30
C THR A 54 -0.06 -5.23 5.07
N LYS A 55 0.64 -6.13 4.38
CA LYS A 55 1.19 -7.34 5.00
C LYS A 55 2.69 -7.38 4.80
N ILE A 56 3.40 -7.84 5.82
CA ILE A 56 4.83 -8.11 5.69
C ILE A 56 5.00 -9.62 5.77
N LEU A 57 5.58 -10.18 4.71
CA LEU A 57 5.74 -11.61 4.55
C LEU A 57 7.20 -12.02 4.64
N PHE A 58 7.45 -13.11 5.35
CA PHE A 58 8.77 -13.73 5.41
C PHE A 58 8.60 -15.22 5.09
N LYS A 59 9.29 -15.67 4.03
CA LYS A 59 9.17 -17.04 3.55
C LYS A 59 7.72 -17.46 3.29
N GLY A 60 6.95 -16.52 2.74
CA GLY A 60 5.55 -16.75 2.40
C GLY A 60 4.57 -16.66 3.55
N LYS A 61 5.05 -16.39 4.76
CA LYS A 61 4.20 -16.30 5.94
C LYS A 61 4.06 -14.86 6.39
N ALA A 62 2.83 -14.44 6.70
CA ALA A 62 2.57 -13.10 7.19
C ALA A 62 3.11 -12.93 8.60
N GLU A 63 4.06 -12.01 8.76
CA GLU A 63 4.64 -11.66 10.07
C GLU A 63 3.97 -10.45 10.69
N ASP A 64 3.37 -9.59 9.86
CA ASP A 64 2.66 -8.42 10.33
C ASP A 64 1.54 -8.13 9.33
N ILE A 65 0.38 -7.75 9.85
CA ILE A 65 -0.78 -7.41 9.03
C ILE A 65 -1.40 -6.16 9.62
N ARG A 66 -1.57 -5.14 8.78
CA ARG A 66 -2.23 -3.89 9.16
C ARG A 66 -3.39 -3.68 8.21
N SER A 67 -4.55 -3.33 8.78
CA SER A 67 -5.76 -3.16 7.98
C SER A 67 -6.47 -1.88 8.37
N ASP A 68 -6.80 -1.08 7.38
CA ASP A 68 -7.69 0.06 7.55
C ASP A 68 -8.96 -0.27 6.77
N ASP A 69 -9.98 -0.74 7.49
CA ASP A 69 -11.22 -1.20 6.88
C ASP A 69 -12.18 -0.07 6.55
N ASN A 70 -11.87 1.14 6.99
CA ASN A 70 -12.68 2.32 6.74
C ASN A 70 -11.93 3.36 5.94
N TYR A 71 -11.12 2.90 5.02
CA TYR A 71 -10.31 3.79 4.21
C TYR A 71 -11.17 4.45 3.13
N SER A 72 -11.21 5.80 3.13
CA SER A 72 -11.97 6.55 2.13
C SER A 72 -11.11 6.79 0.91
N ILE A 73 -11.59 6.37 -0.25
CA ILE A 73 -10.89 6.57 -1.52
C ILE A 73 -11.53 7.75 -2.22
N GLU A 74 -10.75 8.81 -2.43
CA GLU A 74 -11.23 10.05 -3.06
C GLU A 74 -10.59 10.24 -4.42
N THR A 75 -11.25 11.03 -5.26
CA THR A 75 -10.69 11.39 -6.56
C THR A 75 -9.40 12.18 -6.39
N GLY A 76 -8.38 11.79 -7.15
CA GLY A 76 -7.09 12.47 -7.14
C GLY A 76 -5.93 11.50 -7.19
N LYS A 77 -4.74 12.07 -7.03
CA LYS A 77 -3.51 11.31 -6.85
C LYS A 77 -3.14 11.39 -5.38
N TRP A 78 -2.94 10.24 -4.77
CA TRP A 78 -2.71 10.17 -3.33
C TRP A 78 -1.45 9.37 -3.02
N VAL A 79 -0.83 9.73 -1.92
CA VAL A 79 0.34 9.03 -1.39
C VAL A 79 0.03 8.64 0.05
N VAL A 80 0.14 7.35 0.33
CA VAL A 80 0.08 6.84 1.69
C VAL A 80 1.51 6.59 2.13
N ASP A 81 1.92 7.20 3.23
CA ASP A 81 3.29 7.15 3.72
C ASP A 81 3.27 6.65 5.15
N THR A 82 3.95 5.55 5.42
CA THR A 82 3.89 4.88 6.71
C THR A 82 5.28 4.38 7.11
N HIS A 83 5.60 4.51 8.39
CA HIS A 83 6.81 3.93 8.95
C HIS A 83 6.45 2.61 9.64
N ILE A 84 7.24 1.60 9.41
CA ILE A 84 7.04 0.29 10.01
C ILE A 84 8.32 -0.11 10.73
N ALA A 85 8.20 -0.36 12.03
CA ALA A 85 9.34 -0.78 12.84
C ALA A 85 9.54 -2.29 12.67
N VAL A 86 10.78 -2.69 12.41
CA VAL A 86 11.13 -4.10 12.33
C VAL A 86 11.62 -4.54 13.71
N PRO A 87 11.09 -5.63 14.28
CA PRO A 87 11.49 -6.08 15.61
C PRO A 87 12.99 -6.35 15.72
N LYS A 88 13.52 -6.17 16.91
CA LYS A 88 14.93 -6.43 17.17
C LYS A 88 15.32 -7.89 17.00
N ASP A 89 14.35 -8.78 17.17
CA ASP A 89 14.55 -10.22 17.04
C ASP A 89 14.12 -10.75 15.66
N ALA A 90 13.91 -9.86 14.69
CA ALA A 90 13.52 -10.26 13.35
C ALA A 90 14.60 -11.15 12.73
N ASN A 91 14.15 -12.16 12.01
CA ASN A 91 15.06 -13.04 11.27
C ASN A 91 15.68 -12.27 10.11
N THR A 92 16.93 -12.58 9.80
CA THR A 92 17.59 -11.99 8.64
C THR A 92 17.10 -12.68 7.37
N GLY A 93 17.08 -11.95 6.27
CA GLY A 93 16.70 -12.48 4.97
C GLY A 93 15.79 -11.53 4.21
N ALA A 94 15.17 -12.06 3.17
CA ALA A 94 14.30 -11.31 2.28
C ALA A 94 12.87 -11.27 2.80
N TYR A 95 12.31 -10.08 2.79
CA TYR A 95 10.92 -9.83 3.19
C TYR A 95 10.18 -9.22 2.00
N VAL A 96 8.87 -9.43 1.97
CA VAL A 96 8.00 -8.82 0.96
C VAL A 96 6.92 -8.01 1.69
N LEU A 97 6.75 -6.78 1.25
CA LEU A 97 5.63 -5.96 1.69
C LEU A 97 4.56 -6.05 0.61
N GLU A 98 3.36 -6.49 1.00
CA GLU A 98 2.22 -6.63 0.09
C GLU A 98 1.18 -5.59 0.46
N ALA A 99 0.81 -4.75 -0.50
CA ALA A 99 -0.22 -3.74 -0.32
C ALA A 99 -1.44 -4.10 -1.15
N THR A 100 -2.62 -4.06 -0.52
CA THR A 100 -3.87 -4.34 -1.19
C THR A 100 -4.83 -3.19 -0.93
N LEU A 101 -5.29 -2.55 -2.01
CA LEU A 101 -6.30 -1.50 -1.94
C LEU A 101 -7.54 -2.04 -2.63
N SER A 102 -8.63 -2.14 -1.91
CA SER A 102 -9.83 -2.78 -2.44
C SER A 102 -11.10 -1.96 -2.19
N THR A 103 -12.06 -2.16 -3.06
CA THR A 103 -13.43 -1.69 -2.93
C THR A 103 -14.34 -2.89 -3.11
N LYS A 104 -15.64 -2.68 -3.11
CA LYS A 104 -16.58 -3.77 -3.38
C LYS A 104 -16.37 -4.41 -4.75
N GLU A 105 -15.91 -3.63 -5.73
CA GLU A 105 -15.79 -4.05 -7.11
C GLU A 105 -14.39 -4.28 -7.62
N ARG A 106 -13.40 -3.73 -6.93
CA ARG A 106 -12.00 -3.76 -7.38
C ARG A 106 -11.07 -4.18 -6.27
N ARG A 107 -10.05 -4.90 -6.64
CA ARG A 107 -8.96 -5.24 -5.74
C ARG A 107 -7.66 -5.04 -6.47
N LEU A 108 -6.82 -4.15 -5.95
CA LEU A 108 -5.52 -3.86 -6.51
C LEU A 108 -4.45 -4.29 -5.52
N GLN A 109 -3.39 -4.89 -6.02
CA GLN A 109 -2.37 -5.47 -5.17
C GLN A 109 -1.01 -5.24 -5.77
N ASP A 110 -0.04 -4.92 -4.94
CA ASP A 110 1.34 -4.72 -5.36
C ASP A 110 2.28 -5.21 -4.28
N TYR A 111 3.52 -5.48 -4.67
CA TYR A 111 4.53 -6.07 -3.80
C TYR A 111 5.83 -5.30 -3.94
N VAL A 112 6.56 -5.17 -2.85
CA VAL A 112 7.92 -4.63 -2.88
C VAL A 112 8.76 -5.39 -1.86
N SER A 113 10.01 -5.64 -2.22
CA SER A 113 10.92 -6.43 -1.38
C SER A 113 11.87 -5.55 -0.59
N PHE A 114 12.25 -6.02 0.59
CA PHE A 114 13.35 -5.42 1.35
C PHE A 114 14.08 -6.54 2.10
N ASN A 115 15.28 -6.24 2.56
CA ASN A 115 16.12 -7.22 3.26
C ASN A 115 16.42 -6.78 4.68
N VAL A 116 16.45 -7.75 5.59
CA VAL A 116 16.92 -7.54 6.95
C VAL A 116 18.26 -8.24 7.08
N GLU A 117 19.32 -7.48 7.43
CA GLU A 117 20.67 -7.99 7.57
C GLU A 117 21.26 -7.49 8.89
N ARG A 118 22.07 -8.31 9.52
CA ARG A 118 22.74 -7.92 10.77
C ARG A 118 24.03 -7.17 10.51
#